data_a7af903df1739fb7e494ab72ddc714d8
#
_entry.id   a7af903df1739fb7e494ab72ddc714d8
#
_cell.length_a   1.000
_cell.length_b   1.000
_cell.length_c   1.000
_cell.angle_alpha   90.00
_cell.angle_beta   90.00
_cell.angle_gamma   90.00
#
_symmetry.space_group_name_H-M   'P 1'
#
loop_
_entity.id
_entity.type
_entity.pdbx_description
1 polymer ?
#
loop_
_entity_poly.entity_id
_entity_poly.type
_entity_poly.pdbx_seq_one_letter_code
_entity_poly.pdbx_strand_id
1 'polypeptide(L)'
;GVLCVQHVEPRRYEEVEIEALQTVAMVLSELIANAELADDGPADARVAETGTTILQGLQLVMGMARGHAVFHQPRIHVEHTVAEDTEAERARVISAFAKMREQIDRMTGAAEFGTEGEHQEVLETYKMFAYDEGWIRRINEAIDSGLTAEAAIERVQQRTRMRMRQIDDPLLQDRMHDLEDMANRLLRIVSGQLGTAAQLGLRQDAILIARNLGPAELLEYDRRRLKGVILEEGSLTAHVTIVARAMGVPVLGRVRDVRHKLNEGDLILLDVAENTVLIRPGPDMDEAFENKLHVTQKRRAEFAAMRDLPSVTTDGQRVELMVNAGLREDAQALDLVGADGIGLFRTEFQFLVSATLPQREKQQRLYKDVLDAAGDRPVIFRTVDIGGDKALPYMQRDGDEELEDNPAMGWSALRLALDRDGLMKAQARALLEASAGKVLNIMFPMVSEPWEYEAARDLVEHQREWLQGHRKKLPIAVKYGAMLEVPALAEVLDLLLPRVDFLSIGTNDLTQFLFAADRAHPKLAERYDWLSIAILRFLDRVVRACVAHQVPVGVCGEMGGRTLEAMALIGLGIRRLSITPASVGPVKAMIRAIDATQL
;
A
#
# COMPACT_ATOMS: atom_id res chain seq x y z
N GLY A 1 -18.05 -28.81 2.65
CA GLY A 1 -19.20 -29.60 2.23
C GLY A 1 -19.87 -30.32 3.41
N VAL A 2 -21.10 -30.76 3.23
CA VAL A 2 -21.84 -31.54 4.22
C VAL A 2 -22.23 -32.85 3.59
N LEU A 3 -21.87 -33.97 4.23
CA LEU A 3 -22.30 -35.31 3.83
C LEU A 3 -23.60 -35.63 4.59
N CYS A 4 -24.71 -35.78 3.86
CA CYS A 4 -25.98 -36.23 4.43
C CYS A 4 -26.20 -37.72 4.13
N VAL A 5 -26.48 -38.49 5.18
CA VAL A 5 -26.83 -39.92 5.05
C VAL A 5 -28.29 -40.08 5.51
N GLN A 6 -29.14 -40.68 4.64
CA GLN A 6 -30.54 -40.95 4.95
C GLN A 6 -30.79 -42.45 5.02
N HIS A 7 -31.58 -42.87 5.99
CA HIS A 7 -32.05 -44.24 6.11
C HIS A 7 -33.59 -44.28 6.02
N VAL A 8 -34.14 -45.33 5.47
CA VAL A 8 -35.58 -45.47 5.23
C VAL A 8 -36.37 -45.53 6.55
N GLU A 9 -35.73 -46.06 7.61
CA GLU A 9 -36.33 -46.08 8.97
C GLU A 9 -35.49 -45.23 9.94
N PRO A 10 -36.11 -44.59 10.91
CA PRO A 10 -35.42 -43.85 11.98
C PRO A 10 -34.50 -44.78 12.77
N ARG A 11 -33.19 -44.56 12.73
CA ARG A 11 -32.19 -45.29 13.52
C ARG A 11 -31.18 -44.35 14.14
N ARG A 12 -30.55 -44.80 15.21
CA ARG A 12 -29.32 -44.15 15.74
C ARG A 12 -28.12 -44.86 15.16
N TYR A 13 -27.14 -44.09 14.73
CA TYR A 13 -25.86 -44.64 14.26
C TYR A 13 -24.97 -44.93 15.46
N GLU A 14 -24.25 -46.06 15.41
CA GLU A 14 -23.25 -46.43 16.40
C GLU A 14 -21.94 -45.64 16.15
N GLU A 15 -21.10 -45.52 17.17
CA GLU A 15 -19.88 -44.74 17.14
C GLU A 15 -18.93 -45.15 16.00
N VAL A 16 -18.81 -46.43 15.75
CA VAL A 16 -18.02 -47.04 14.63
C VAL A 16 -18.58 -46.65 13.25
N GLU A 17 -19.92 -46.54 13.13
CA GLU A 17 -20.57 -46.10 11.88
C GLU A 17 -20.36 -44.60 11.64
N ILE A 18 -20.37 -43.79 12.71
CA ILE A 18 -20.06 -42.36 12.64
C ILE A 18 -18.61 -42.10 12.23
N GLU A 19 -17.64 -42.84 12.79
CA GLU A 19 -16.25 -42.80 12.38
C GLU A 19 -16.04 -43.22 10.91
N ALA A 20 -16.73 -44.25 10.45
CA ALA A 20 -16.69 -44.67 9.06
C ALA A 20 -17.26 -43.59 8.13
N LEU A 21 -18.36 -42.95 8.49
CA LEU A 21 -18.96 -41.84 7.72
C LEU A 21 -18.08 -40.60 7.71
N GLN A 22 -17.42 -40.29 8.81
CA GLN A 22 -16.43 -39.21 8.88
C GLN A 22 -15.23 -39.49 7.99
N THR A 23 -14.74 -40.70 7.96
CA THR A 23 -13.65 -41.11 7.07
C THR A 23 -14.05 -40.99 5.60
N VAL A 24 -15.26 -41.44 5.23
CA VAL A 24 -15.82 -41.27 3.88
C VAL A 24 -15.97 -39.80 3.52
N ALA A 25 -16.44 -38.95 4.44
CA ALA A 25 -16.57 -37.50 4.21
C ALA A 25 -15.20 -36.85 3.98
N MET A 26 -14.18 -37.29 4.72
CA MET A 26 -12.82 -36.78 4.59
C MET A 26 -12.19 -37.20 3.24
N VAL A 27 -12.35 -38.47 2.83
CA VAL A 27 -11.87 -38.98 1.52
C VAL A 27 -12.60 -38.28 0.36
N LEU A 28 -13.92 -38.09 0.46
CA LEU A 28 -14.71 -37.36 -0.53
C LEU A 28 -14.29 -35.90 -0.64
N SER A 29 -14.02 -35.24 0.49
CA SER A 29 -13.54 -33.86 0.54
C SER A 29 -12.17 -33.74 -0.14
N GLU A 30 -11.30 -34.71 0.06
CA GLU A 30 -9.97 -34.76 -0.56
C GLU A 30 -10.05 -35.07 -2.07
N LEU A 31 -10.96 -35.97 -2.46
CA LEU A 31 -11.23 -36.27 -3.86
C LEU A 31 -11.85 -35.10 -4.62
N ILE A 32 -12.77 -34.37 -3.98
CA ILE A 32 -13.37 -33.13 -4.54
C ILE A 32 -12.32 -32.03 -4.65
N ALA A 33 -11.50 -31.83 -3.63
CA ALA A 33 -10.40 -30.87 -3.68
C ALA A 33 -9.37 -31.22 -4.76
N ASN A 34 -9.06 -32.51 -4.92
CA ASN A 34 -8.17 -32.97 -5.98
C ASN A 34 -8.84 -32.96 -7.38
N ALA A 35 -10.14 -33.14 -7.48
CA ALA A 35 -10.90 -33.00 -8.73
C ALA A 35 -11.02 -31.53 -9.14
N GLU A 36 -11.24 -30.62 -8.19
CA GLU A 36 -11.18 -29.17 -8.46
C GLU A 36 -9.78 -28.70 -8.86
N LEU A 37 -8.72 -29.40 -8.42
CA LEU A 37 -7.34 -29.19 -8.87
C LEU A 37 -7.02 -29.88 -10.21
N ALA A 38 -7.82 -30.89 -10.61
CA ALA A 38 -7.64 -31.67 -11.85
C ALA A 38 -8.54 -31.19 -13.01
N ASP A 39 -9.49 -30.29 -12.76
CA ASP A 39 -10.42 -29.78 -13.77
C ASP A 39 -9.84 -28.57 -14.54
N ASP A 40 -8.57 -28.68 -14.92
CA ASP A 40 -7.98 -27.94 -16.03
C ASP A 40 -8.23 -28.75 -17.35
N GLY A 41 -9.49 -29.10 -17.57
CA GLY A 41 -9.94 -29.67 -18.85
C GLY A 41 -9.90 -28.60 -19.96
N PRO A 42 -9.92 -29.01 -21.25
CA PRO A 42 -9.75 -28.09 -22.35
C PRO A 42 -10.80 -26.99 -22.34
N ALA A 43 -10.36 -25.77 -22.68
CA ALA A 43 -11.01 -24.48 -22.49
C ALA A 43 -12.36 -24.26 -23.21
N ASP A 44 -13.06 -25.28 -23.68
CA ASP A 44 -14.22 -25.17 -24.55
C ASP A 44 -15.60 -25.42 -23.91
N ALA A 45 -15.69 -25.55 -22.58
CA ALA A 45 -16.99 -25.73 -21.89
C ALA A 45 -17.22 -24.71 -20.77
N ARG A 46 -16.91 -23.43 -20.99
CA ARG A 46 -17.37 -22.37 -20.08
C ARG A 46 -18.82 -22.03 -20.44
N VAL A 47 -19.74 -22.37 -19.55
CA VAL A 47 -21.11 -21.87 -19.59
C VAL A 47 -21.06 -20.35 -19.50
N ALA A 48 -21.38 -19.67 -20.59
CA ALA A 48 -21.46 -18.21 -20.61
C ALA A 48 -22.60 -17.77 -19.68
N GLU A 49 -22.26 -17.28 -18.49
CA GLU A 49 -23.20 -16.46 -17.71
C GLU A 49 -23.50 -15.20 -18.51
N THR A 50 -24.70 -15.11 -19.07
CA THR A 50 -25.12 -14.00 -19.97
C THR A 50 -25.59 -12.76 -19.24
N GLY A 51 -25.50 -12.73 -17.89
CA GLY A 51 -25.99 -11.63 -17.06
C GLY A 51 -24.89 -10.72 -16.50
N THR A 52 -25.26 -9.47 -16.15
CA THR A 52 -24.39 -8.55 -15.40
C THR A 52 -24.00 -9.15 -14.06
N THR A 53 -22.71 -9.20 -13.77
CA THR A 53 -22.19 -9.71 -12.48
C THR A 53 -21.47 -8.58 -11.75
N ILE A 54 -21.75 -8.43 -10.45
CA ILE A 54 -21.11 -7.44 -9.58
C ILE A 54 -20.19 -8.19 -8.61
N LEU A 55 -18.92 -7.80 -8.58
CA LEU A 55 -17.94 -8.31 -7.63
C LEU A 55 -17.42 -7.17 -6.74
N GLN A 56 -16.98 -7.55 -5.56
CA GLN A 56 -16.35 -6.63 -4.60
C GLN A 56 -14.90 -7.02 -4.37
N GLY A 57 -14.06 -6.03 -4.07
CA GLY A 57 -12.65 -6.23 -3.78
C GLY A 57 -12.12 -5.24 -2.75
N LEU A 58 -10.81 -5.25 -2.58
CA LEU A 58 -10.06 -4.32 -1.74
C LEU A 58 -9.46 -3.22 -2.61
N GLN A 59 -9.70 -1.97 -2.25
CA GLN A 59 -9.07 -0.82 -2.88
C GLN A 59 -7.54 -0.85 -2.67
N LEU A 60 -6.78 -0.91 -3.75
CA LEU A 60 -5.32 -0.81 -3.74
C LEU A 60 -4.82 0.50 -4.35
N VAL A 61 -5.30 0.86 -5.54
CA VAL A 61 -5.00 2.16 -6.19
C VAL A 61 -6.29 2.79 -6.68
N MET A 62 -6.61 3.97 -6.17
CA MET A 62 -7.83 4.71 -6.47
C MET A 62 -7.98 5.02 -7.96
N GLY A 63 -9.20 4.93 -8.46
CA GLY A 63 -9.57 5.35 -9.80
C GLY A 63 -10.79 4.64 -10.34
N MET A 64 -11.19 5.03 -11.53
CA MET A 64 -12.26 4.42 -12.29
C MET A 64 -11.72 4.05 -13.67
N ALA A 65 -12.13 2.91 -14.18
CA ALA A 65 -11.75 2.47 -15.53
C ALA A 65 -12.88 1.72 -16.23
N ARG A 66 -12.94 1.89 -17.52
CA ARG A 66 -13.77 1.12 -18.46
C ARG A 66 -12.84 0.46 -19.46
N GLY A 67 -13.03 -0.82 -19.70
CA GLY A 67 -12.18 -1.55 -20.63
C GLY A 67 -12.63 -3.00 -20.78
N HIS A 68 -11.89 -3.75 -21.58
CA HIS A 68 -12.18 -5.15 -21.84
C HIS A 68 -11.24 -6.04 -21.06
N ALA A 69 -11.75 -7.18 -20.58
CA ALA A 69 -10.98 -8.16 -19.86
C ALA A 69 -9.82 -8.70 -20.69
N VAL A 70 -8.63 -8.67 -20.12
CA VAL A 70 -7.44 -9.31 -20.67
C VAL A 70 -6.80 -10.12 -19.55
N PHE A 71 -6.68 -11.42 -19.76
CA PHE A 71 -6.04 -12.28 -18.77
C PHE A 71 -4.53 -12.17 -18.84
N HIS A 72 -3.93 -11.91 -17.69
CA HIS A 72 -2.50 -12.13 -17.50
C HIS A 72 -2.26 -13.62 -17.28
N GLN A 73 -1.73 -14.30 -18.27
CA GLN A 73 -1.45 -15.73 -18.20
C GLN A 73 0.04 -15.98 -17.88
N PRO A 74 0.43 -16.15 -16.63
CA PRO A 74 1.83 -16.39 -16.28
C PRO A 74 2.23 -17.86 -16.34
N ARG A 75 1.29 -18.82 -16.44
CA ARG A 75 1.62 -20.25 -16.40
C ARG A 75 1.87 -20.81 -17.79
N ILE A 76 3.09 -21.28 -17.95
CA ILE A 76 3.49 -22.15 -19.07
C ILE A 76 3.20 -23.59 -18.64
N HIS A 77 2.44 -24.33 -19.42
CA HIS A 77 2.32 -25.77 -19.24
C HIS A 77 3.59 -26.45 -19.74
N VAL A 78 4.28 -27.13 -18.84
CA VAL A 78 5.44 -27.94 -19.20
C VAL A 78 4.94 -29.28 -19.79
N GLU A 79 4.96 -29.40 -21.11
CA GLU A 79 4.49 -30.61 -21.81
C GLU A 79 5.46 -31.78 -21.68
N HIS A 80 6.76 -31.52 -21.66
CA HIS A 80 7.81 -32.53 -21.57
C HIS A 80 8.65 -32.30 -20.30
N THR A 81 8.71 -33.34 -19.47
CA THR A 81 9.41 -33.24 -18.16
C THR A 81 10.77 -33.92 -18.16
N VAL A 82 11.03 -34.86 -19.11
CA VAL A 82 12.26 -35.65 -19.18
C VAL A 82 13.13 -35.13 -20.31
N ALA A 83 14.39 -34.82 -20.01
CA ALA A 83 15.37 -34.36 -20.98
C ALA A 83 15.92 -35.54 -21.81
N GLU A 84 16.03 -35.35 -23.12
CA GLU A 84 16.77 -36.27 -23.99
C GLU A 84 18.29 -36.01 -23.93
N ASP A 85 18.67 -34.74 -23.75
CA ASP A 85 20.06 -34.29 -23.62
C ASP A 85 20.17 -33.21 -22.54
N THR A 86 20.72 -33.57 -21.39
CA THR A 86 20.87 -32.65 -20.23
C THR A 86 21.86 -31.52 -20.48
N GLU A 87 22.88 -31.71 -21.34
CA GLU A 87 23.82 -30.63 -21.69
C GLU A 87 23.15 -29.57 -22.57
N ALA A 88 22.31 -29.99 -23.52
CA ALA A 88 21.52 -29.08 -24.34
C ALA A 88 20.55 -28.26 -23.48
N GLU A 89 19.87 -28.92 -22.51
CA GLU A 89 18.96 -28.24 -21.58
C GLU A 89 19.70 -27.22 -20.68
N ARG A 90 20.88 -27.57 -20.21
CA ARG A 90 21.72 -26.66 -19.44
C ARG A 90 22.13 -25.41 -20.26
N ALA A 91 22.50 -25.60 -21.51
CA ALA A 91 22.82 -24.51 -22.43
C ALA A 91 21.63 -23.59 -22.67
N ARG A 92 20.39 -24.15 -22.79
CA ARG A 92 19.13 -23.36 -22.87
C ARG A 92 18.93 -22.47 -21.66
N VAL A 93 19.10 -23.03 -20.44
CA VAL A 93 18.94 -22.27 -19.19
C VAL A 93 19.97 -21.15 -19.07
N ILE A 94 21.26 -21.42 -19.39
CA ILE A 94 22.32 -20.39 -19.37
C ILE A 94 21.99 -19.26 -20.35
N SER A 95 21.56 -19.59 -21.57
CA SER A 95 21.14 -18.60 -22.55
C SER A 95 19.93 -17.80 -22.07
N ALA A 96 18.96 -18.44 -21.40
CA ALA A 96 17.77 -17.79 -20.87
C ALA A 96 18.12 -16.80 -19.74
N PHE A 97 19.01 -17.17 -18.83
CA PHE A 97 19.50 -16.25 -17.80
C PHE A 97 20.21 -15.03 -18.39
N ALA A 98 21.03 -15.23 -19.44
CA ALA A 98 21.69 -14.12 -20.12
C ALA A 98 20.68 -13.13 -20.73
N LYS A 99 19.64 -13.65 -21.42
CA LYS A 99 18.55 -12.83 -21.97
C LYS A 99 17.74 -12.13 -20.88
N MET A 100 17.44 -12.81 -19.79
CA MET A 100 16.71 -12.24 -18.66
C MET A 100 17.49 -11.07 -18.04
N ARG A 101 18.80 -11.22 -17.82
CA ARG A 101 19.68 -10.16 -17.31
C ARG A 101 19.69 -8.93 -18.23
N GLU A 102 19.82 -9.15 -19.54
CA GLU A 102 19.78 -8.09 -20.54
C GLU A 102 18.45 -7.33 -20.52
N GLN A 103 17.33 -8.03 -20.34
CA GLN A 103 16.01 -7.40 -20.21
C GLN A 103 15.89 -6.57 -18.93
N ILE A 104 16.36 -7.08 -17.78
CA ILE A 104 16.37 -6.34 -16.51
C ILE A 104 17.28 -5.10 -16.60
N ASP A 105 18.45 -5.22 -17.19
CA ASP A 105 19.37 -4.09 -17.37
C ASP A 105 18.79 -3.01 -18.30
N ARG A 106 18.03 -3.38 -19.34
CA ARG A 106 17.28 -2.41 -20.17
C ARG A 106 16.20 -1.69 -19.39
N MET A 107 15.45 -2.41 -18.53
CA MET A 107 14.40 -1.82 -17.69
C MET A 107 15.00 -0.83 -16.67
N THR A 108 16.17 -1.16 -16.11
CA THR A 108 16.90 -0.28 -15.18
C THR A 108 17.43 0.98 -15.88
N GLY A 109 17.73 0.91 -17.18
CA GLY A 109 18.26 2.03 -17.98
C GLY A 109 17.22 2.90 -18.69
N ALA A 110 15.93 2.52 -18.65
CA ALA A 110 14.87 3.27 -19.32
C ALA A 110 14.54 4.56 -18.55
N ALA A 111 14.85 5.71 -19.15
CA ALA A 111 14.69 7.06 -18.57
C ALA A 111 13.23 7.47 -18.28
N GLU A 112 12.23 6.69 -18.72
CA GLU A 112 10.80 7.00 -18.52
C GLU A 112 10.32 6.86 -17.07
N PHE A 113 11.08 6.16 -16.22
CA PHE A 113 10.67 5.85 -14.83
C PHE A 113 11.49 6.59 -13.77
N GLY A 114 12.33 7.54 -14.13
CA GLY A 114 13.25 8.23 -13.22
C GLY A 114 14.42 7.34 -12.79
N THR A 115 15.59 7.96 -12.60
CA THR A 115 16.83 7.23 -12.26
C THR A 115 16.95 6.87 -10.78
N GLU A 116 15.95 7.20 -9.94
CA GLU A 116 15.95 6.99 -8.49
C GLU A 116 14.51 6.87 -7.95
N GLY A 117 14.21 5.85 -7.13
CA GLY A 117 12.91 5.65 -6.49
C GLY A 117 12.67 4.18 -6.10
N GLU A 118 11.54 3.88 -5.49
CA GLU A 118 11.14 2.52 -5.06
C GLU A 118 11.12 1.51 -6.21
N HIS A 119 10.87 1.95 -7.45
CA HIS A 119 10.96 1.11 -8.64
C HIS A 119 12.36 0.55 -8.84
N GLN A 120 13.39 1.33 -8.49
CA GLN A 120 14.77 0.91 -8.62
C GLN A 120 15.12 -0.16 -7.58
N GLU A 121 14.58 -0.08 -6.36
CA GLU A 121 14.76 -1.12 -5.34
C GLU A 121 14.16 -2.47 -5.78
N VAL A 122 12.99 -2.45 -6.44
CA VAL A 122 12.39 -3.64 -7.02
C VAL A 122 13.27 -4.21 -8.14
N LEU A 123 13.75 -3.37 -9.04
CA LEU A 123 14.64 -3.78 -10.13
C LEU A 123 16.00 -4.25 -9.61
N GLU A 124 16.55 -3.65 -8.54
CA GLU A 124 17.74 -4.13 -7.85
C GLU A 124 17.51 -5.50 -7.19
N THR A 125 16.35 -5.74 -6.60
CA THR A 125 15.95 -7.04 -6.08
C THR A 125 15.88 -8.08 -7.19
N TYR A 126 15.31 -7.74 -8.34
CA TYR A 126 15.27 -8.61 -9.52
C TYR A 126 16.67 -8.90 -10.06
N LYS A 127 17.51 -7.89 -10.08
CA LYS A 127 18.93 -8.03 -10.47
C LYS A 127 19.65 -8.98 -9.50
N MET A 128 19.41 -8.86 -8.19
CA MET A 128 19.97 -9.77 -7.19
C MET A 128 19.56 -11.23 -7.46
N PHE A 129 18.29 -11.49 -7.73
CA PHE A 129 17.81 -12.85 -8.07
C PHE A 129 18.36 -13.35 -9.41
N ALA A 130 18.44 -12.51 -10.44
CA ALA A 130 18.96 -12.89 -11.75
C ALA A 130 20.45 -13.29 -11.71
N TYR A 131 21.18 -12.83 -10.70
CA TYR A 131 22.59 -13.14 -10.48
C TYR A 131 22.83 -14.12 -9.31
N ASP A 132 21.76 -14.66 -8.68
CA ASP A 132 21.89 -15.64 -7.58
C ASP A 132 22.44 -16.99 -8.10
N GLU A 133 23.74 -17.23 -7.81
CA GLU A 133 24.41 -18.47 -8.15
C GLU A 133 23.77 -19.69 -7.49
N GLY A 134 23.16 -19.53 -6.30
CA GLY A 134 22.47 -20.59 -5.59
C GLY A 134 21.21 -21.05 -6.32
N TRP A 135 20.47 -20.11 -6.91
CA TRP A 135 19.28 -20.43 -7.71
C TRP A 135 19.67 -21.14 -9.00
N ILE A 136 20.67 -20.62 -9.73
CA ILE A 136 21.20 -21.22 -10.96
C ILE A 136 21.71 -22.64 -10.71
N ARG A 137 22.45 -22.84 -9.63
CA ARG A 137 22.96 -24.17 -9.24
C ARG A 137 21.82 -25.16 -9.00
N ARG A 138 20.78 -24.79 -8.25
CA ARG A 138 19.63 -25.68 -7.98
C ARG A 138 18.87 -26.07 -9.23
N ILE A 139 18.76 -25.16 -10.22
CA ILE A 139 18.14 -25.47 -11.51
C ILE A 139 19.02 -26.46 -12.28
N ASN A 140 20.34 -26.26 -12.31
CA ASN A 140 21.27 -27.18 -12.98
C ASN A 140 21.27 -28.56 -12.31
N GLU A 141 21.24 -28.65 -10.98
CA GLU A 141 21.10 -29.92 -10.25
C GLU A 141 19.80 -30.65 -10.61
N ALA A 142 18.71 -29.92 -10.86
CA ALA A 142 17.45 -30.51 -11.31
C ALA A 142 17.56 -31.04 -12.77
N ILE A 143 18.25 -30.31 -13.67
CA ILE A 143 18.53 -30.78 -15.03
C ILE A 143 19.41 -32.04 -14.99
N ASP A 144 20.43 -32.08 -14.14
CA ASP A 144 21.31 -33.26 -13.98
C ASP A 144 20.56 -34.49 -13.51
N SER A 145 19.40 -34.32 -12.83
CA SER A 145 18.50 -35.43 -12.48
C SER A 145 17.65 -35.93 -13.66
N GLY A 146 17.84 -35.40 -14.88
CA GLY A 146 17.15 -35.83 -16.10
C GLY A 146 15.91 -34.99 -16.47
N LEU A 147 15.73 -33.78 -15.89
CA LEU A 147 14.60 -32.92 -16.21
C LEU A 147 14.93 -31.99 -17.39
N THR A 148 13.91 -31.62 -18.16
CA THR A 148 13.98 -30.50 -19.11
C THR A 148 14.22 -29.17 -18.38
N ALA A 149 14.67 -28.17 -19.07
CA ALA A 149 14.88 -26.83 -18.51
C ALA A 149 13.62 -26.25 -17.86
N GLU A 150 12.47 -26.40 -18.52
CA GLU A 150 11.16 -25.94 -18.01
C GLU A 150 10.77 -26.70 -16.75
N ALA A 151 10.87 -28.03 -16.74
CA ALA A 151 10.53 -28.85 -15.57
C ALA A 151 11.49 -28.59 -14.39
N ALA A 152 12.75 -28.34 -14.66
CA ALA A 152 13.74 -28.01 -13.64
C ALA A 152 13.43 -26.67 -12.94
N ILE A 153 13.11 -25.63 -13.71
CA ILE A 153 12.72 -24.31 -13.17
C ILE A 153 11.45 -24.45 -12.34
N GLU A 154 10.41 -25.11 -12.85
CA GLU A 154 9.16 -25.32 -12.13
C GLU A 154 9.37 -26.10 -10.83
N ARG A 155 10.16 -27.18 -10.84
CA ARG A 155 10.49 -27.96 -9.63
C ARG A 155 11.19 -27.12 -8.57
N VAL A 156 12.14 -26.28 -8.96
CA VAL A 156 12.85 -25.40 -8.02
C VAL A 156 11.91 -24.34 -7.45
N GLN A 157 11.03 -23.76 -8.28
CA GLN A 157 10.00 -22.82 -7.86
C GLN A 157 9.03 -23.46 -6.85
N GLN A 158 8.49 -24.64 -7.14
CA GLN A 158 7.58 -25.36 -6.23
C GLN A 158 8.23 -25.66 -4.88
N ARG A 159 9.50 -26.13 -4.87
CA ARG A 159 10.23 -26.38 -3.63
C ARG A 159 10.45 -25.11 -2.81
N THR A 160 10.76 -24.01 -3.46
CA THR A 160 10.93 -22.72 -2.79
C THR A 160 9.61 -22.24 -2.20
N ARG A 161 8.50 -22.35 -2.96
CA ARG A 161 7.15 -22.04 -2.49
C ARG A 161 6.75 -22.86 -1.26
N MET A 162 7.00 -24.17 -1.27
CA MET A 162 6.68 -25.04 -0.12
C MET A 162 7.45 -24.64 1.13
N ARG A 163 8.73 -24.26 1.01
CA ARG A 163 9.55 -23.82 2.14
C ARG A 163 9.08 -22.48 2.70
N MET A 164 8.75 -21.52 1.83
CA MET A 164 8.32 -20.19 2.25
C MET A 164 6.90 -20.17 2.82
N ARG A 165 6.00 -21.06 2.37
CA ARG A 165 4.65 -21.21 2.95
C ARG A 165 4.64 -21.69 4.40
N GLN A 166 5.73 -22.28 4.88
CA GLN A 166 5.88 -22.69 6.28
C GLN A 166 6.36 -21.57 7.20
N ILE A 167 6.59 -20.38 6.64
CA ILE A 167 7.07 -19.21 7.36
C ILE A 167 5.94 -18.19 7.33
N ASP A 168 5.36 -17.89 8.49
CA ASP A 168 4.30 -16.89 8.65
C ASP A 168 4.88 -15.45 8.73
N ASP A 169 5.68 -15.08 7.72
CA ASP A 169 6.27 -13.75 7.61
C ASP A 169 5.72 -13.04 6.35
N PRO A 170 4.95 -11.96 6.51
CA PRO A 170 4.38 -11.20 5.38
C PRO A 170 5.44 -10.67 4.41
N LEU A 171 6.61 -10.29 4.89
CA LEU A 171 7.70 -9.77 4.08
C LEU A 171 8.33 -10.86 3.19
N LEU A 172 8.44 -12.09 3.73
CA LEU A 172 8.91 -13.23 2.96
C LEU A 172 7.86 -13.70 1.94
N GLN A 173 6.57 -13.49 2.23
CA GLN A 173 5.48 -13.74 1.27
C GLN A 173 5.55 -12.76 0.08
N ASP A 174 5.77 -11.48 0.31
CA ASP A 174 5.95 -10.49 -0.78
C ASP A 174 7.19 -10.82 -1.62
N ARG A 175 8.30 -11.21 -1.00
CA ARG A 175 9.50 -11.66 -1.73
C ARG A 175 9.31 -12.98 -2.47
N MET A 176 8.41 -13.85 -2.01
CA MET A 176 8.03 -15.05 -2.74
C MET A 176 7.38 -14.69 -4.08
N HIS A 177 6.55 -13.65 -4.11
CA HIS A 177 5.92 -13.18 -5.34
C HIS A 177 6.95 -12.62 -6.34
N ASP A 178 7.95 -11.88 -5.87
CA ASP A 178 9.05 -11.40 -6.72
C ASP A 178 9.86 -12.57 -7.32
N LEU A 179 10.13 -13.61 -6.53
CA LEU A 179 10.82 -14.81 -7.02
C LEU A 179 9.95 -15.62 -7.99
N GLU A 180 8.64 -15.71 -7.75
CA GLU A 180 7.69 -16.34 -8.67
C GLU A 180 7.63 -15.62 -10.01
N ASP A 181 7.63 -14.29 -10.00
CA ASP A 181 7.70 -13.49 -11.22
C ASP A 181 8.97 -13.76 -12.01
N MET A 182 10.12 -13.78 -11.33
CA MET A 182 11.40 -14.09 -11.97
C MET A 182 11.45 -15.52 -12.55
N ALA A 183 10.89 -16.50 -11.84
CA ALA A 183 10.83 -17.88 -12.31
C ALA A 183 9.89 -18.02 -13.53
N ASN A 184 8.74 -17.38 -13.51
CA ASN A 184 7.80 -17.35 -14.64
C ASN A 184 8.42 -16.66 -15.86
N ARG A 185 9.19 -15.59 -15.65
CA ARG A 185 9.93 -14.90 -16.72
C ARG A 185 10.99 -15.80 -17.33
N LEU A 186 11.76 -16.51 -16.50
CA LEU A 186 12.78 -17.46 -16.97
C LEU A 186 12.13 -18.61 -17.76
N LEU A 187 11.02 -19.15 -17.28
CA LEU A 187 10.23 -20.19 -17.98
C LEU A 187 9.80 -19.73 -19.38
N ARG A 188 9.28 -18.50 -19.51
CA ARG A 188 8.88 -17.91 -20.81
C ARG A 188 10.05 -17.82 -21.78
N ILE A 189 11.20 -17.38 -21.31
CA ILE A 189 12.39 -17.25 -22.13
C ILE A 189 12.88 -18.62 -22.61
N VAL A 190 12.88 -19.63 -21.73
CA VAL A 190 13.32 -21.01 -22.05
C VAL A 190 12.36 -21.69 -23.01
N SER A 191 11.04 -21.57 -22.79
CA SER A 191 10.02 -22.21 -23.62
C SER A 191 9.87 -21.59 -25.01
N GLY A 192 10.50 -20.42 -25.23
CA GLY A 192 10.35 -19.67 -26.49
C GLY A 192 8.93 -19.18 -26.75
N GLN A 193 8.04 -19.29 -25.75
CA GLN A 193 6.68 -18.75 -25.83
C GLN A 193 6.74 -17.24 -25.67
N LEU A 194 7.11 -16.56 -26.75
CA LEU A 194 7.04 -15.13 -26.90
C LEU A 194 5.57 -14.74 -27.07
N GLY A 195 4.90 -14.36 -25.98
CA GLY A 195 3.52 -13.90 -26.10
C GLY A 195 2.78 -13.77 -24.78
N THR A 196 3.28 -12.89 -23.88
CA THR A 196 2.37 -12.31 -22.87
C THR A 196 1.40 -11.37 -23.56
N ALA A 197 0.23 -11.12 -22.96
CA ALA A 197 -0.67 -10.06 -23.43
C ALA A 197 0.07 -8.71 -23.58
N ALA A 198 1.14 -8.48 -22.80
CA ALA A 198 2.03 -7.35 -22.93
C ALA A 198 2.80 -7.32 -24.26
N GLN A 199 3.35 -8.44 -24.69
CA GLN A 199 4.16 -8.56 -25.92
C GLN A 199 3.32 -8.65 -27.19
N LEU A 200 2.11 -9.23 -27.09
CA LEU A 200 1.13 -9.24 -28.19
C LEU A 200 0.52 -7.87 -28.42
N GLY A 201 0.70 -6.95 -27.48
CA GLY A 201 0.13 -5.61 -27.45
C GLY A 201 -1.36 -5.64 -27.13
N LEU A 202 -1.79 -4.74 -26.28
CA LEU A 202 -3.22 -4.56 -25.98
C LEU A 202 -3.92 -3.96 -27.20
N ARG A 203 -4.85 -4.69 -27.79
CA ARG A 203 -5.56 -4.28 -29.02
C ARG A 203 -6.57 -3.16 -28.79
N GLN A 204 -7.07 -3.04 -27.57
CA GLN A 204 -8.08 -2.07 -27.13
C GLN A 204 -7.82 -1.65 -25.69
N ASP A 205 -8.61 -0.74 -25.16
CA ASP A 205 -8.55 -0.35 -23.76
C ASP A 205 -8.86 -1.56 -22.89
N ALA A 206 -7.88 -1.97 -22.06
CA ALA A 206 -7.89 -3.23 -21.36
C ALA A 206 -7.91 -3.06 -19.84
N ILE A 207 -8.63 -3.94 -19.18
CA ILE A 207 -8.52 -4.18 -17.74
C ILE A 207 -7.85 -5.55 -17.57
N LEU A 208 -6.66 -5.52 -16.97
CA LEU A 208 -5.85 -6.71 -16.76
C LEU A 208 -6.41 -7.53 -15.60
N ILE A 209 -6.60 -8.82 -15.81
CA ILE A 209 -7.10 -9.75 -14.81
C ILE A 209 -6.00 -10.73 -14.47
N ALA A 210 -5.61 -10.79 -13.21
CA ALA A 210 -4.59 -11.71 -12.73
C ALA A 210 -4.95 -12.29 -11.36
N ARG A 211 -4.41 -13.46 -11.04
CA ARG A 211 -4.42 -13.94 -9.66
C ARG A 211 -3.46 -13.09 -8.82
N ASN A 212 -2.27 -12.96 -9.33
CA ASN A 212 -1.20 -12.13 -8.82
C ASN A 212 -0.45 -11.52 -10.01
N LEU A 213 0.25 -10.41 -9.81
CA LEU A 213 0.98 -9.71 -10.84
C LEU A 213 2.28 -9.16 -10.25
N GLY A 214 3.40 -9.45 -10.91
CA GLY A 214 4.68 -8.88 -10.53
C GLY A 214 4.84 -7.44 -11.01
N PRO A 215 5.62 -6.62 -10.30
CA PRO A 215 5.86 -5.22 -10.69
C PRO A 215 6.54 -5.10 -12.06
N ALA A 216 7.49 -5.98 -12.40
CA ALA A 216 8.12 -5.98 -13.71
C ALA A 216 7.17 -6.40 -14.84
N GLU A 217 6.26 -7.33 -14.55
CA GLU A 217 5.24 -7.73 -15.51
C GLU A 217 4.27 -6.60 -15.81
N LEU A 218 3.88 -5.81 -14.79
CA LEU A 218 3.02 -4.65 -14.97
C LEU A 218 3.68 -3.58 -15.86
N LEU A 219 5.00 -3.37 -15.72
CA LEU A 219 5.77 -2.40 -16.51
C LEU A 219 5.90 -2.79 -18.00
N GLU A 220 5.69 -4.06 -18.36
CA GLU A 220 5.70 -4.52 -19.76
C GLU A 220 4.45 -4.07 -20.55
N TYR A 221 3.38 -3.67 -19.86
CA TYR A 221 2.12 -3.27 -20.51
C TYR A 221 2.15 -1.83 -21.01
N ASP A 222 1.59 -1.61 -22.21
CA ASP A 222 1.39 -0.25 -22.74
C ASP A 222 0.42 0.54 -21.85
N ARG A 223 0.96 1.52 -21.13
CA ARG A 223 0.22 2.42 -20.23
C ARG A 223 -0.97 3.12 -20.91
N ARG A 224 -0.90 3.37 -22.22
CA ARG A 224 -1.97 4.05 -22.95
C ARG A 224 -3.20 3.17 -23.08
N ARG A 225 -3.01 1.86 -23.17
CA ARG A 225 -4.04 0.85 -23.34
C ARG A 225 -4.49 0.19 -22.05
N LEU A 226 -3.59 0.09 -21.05
CA LEU A 226 -3.90 -0.45 -19.74
C LEU A 226 -4.71 0.57 -18.93
N LYS A 227 -6.00 0.30 -18.73
CA LYS A 227 -6.91 1.21 -18.02
C LYS A 227 -7.10 0.83 -16.56
N GLY A 228 -6.94 -0.43 -16.20
CA GLY A 228 -7.10 -0.91 -14.84
C GLY A 228 -6.55 -2.31 -14.64
N VAL A 229 -6.41 -2.71 -13.38
CA VAL A 229 -5.96 -4.05 -12.98
C VAL A 229 -6.90 -4.60 -11.91
N ILE A 230 -7.25 -5.87 -12.03
CA ILE A 230 -8.02 -6.62 -11.04
C ILE A 230 -7.21 -7.83 -10.61
N LEU A 231 -7.01 -7.99 -9.30
CA LEU A 231 -6.24 -9.07 -8.72
C LEU A 231 -7.12 -9.93 -7.79
N GLU A 232 -6.97 -11.25 -7.86
CA GLU A 232 -7.59 -12.17 -6.89
C GLU A 232 -6.87 -12.12 -5.54
N GLU A 233 -5.57 -11.86 -5.56
CA GLU A 233 -4.72 -11.61 -4.40
C GLU A 233 -4.25 -10.14 -4.39
N GLY A 234 -3.45 -9.74 -3.43
CA GLY A 234 -2.85 -8.41 -3.36
C GLY A 234 -3.02 -7.72 -2.03
N SER A 235 -2.04 -6.89 -1.69
CA SER A 235 -2.01 -6.06 -0.49
C SER A 235 -1.67 -4.61 -0.84
N LEU A 236 -1.97 -3.70 0.09
CA LEU A 236 -1.64 -2.27 -0.05
C LEU A 236 -0.12 -2.02 -0.10
N THR A 237 0.65 -2.93 0.49
CA THR A 237 2.12 -2.88 0.57
C THR A 237 2.82 -3.63 -0.55
N ALA A 238 2.08 -4.36 -1.40
CA ALA A 238 2.67 -5.10 -2.50
C ALA A 238 3.37 -4.15 -3.50
N HIS A 239 4.54 -4.51 -3.96
CA HIS A 239 5.35 -3.72 -4.90
C HIS A 239 4.57 -3.37 -6.19
N VAL A 240 3.72 -4.28 -6.67
CA VAL A 240 2.86 -4.03 -7.84
C VAL A 240 1.90 -2.84 -7.61
N THR A 241 1.40 -2.68 -6.38
CA THR A 241 0.51 -1.56 -6.01
C THR A 241 1.24 -0.22 -6.09
N ILE A 242 2.49 -0.20 -5.68
CA ILE A 242 3.37 0.99 -5.76
C ILE A 242 3.60 1.38 -7.22
N VAL A 243 3.97 0.40 -8.06
CA VAL A 243 4.19 0.61 -9.50
C VAL A 243 2.91 1.06 -10.20
N ALA A 244 1.77 0.42 -9.92
CA ALA A 244 0.48 0.80 -10.51
C ALA A 244 0.07 2.23 -10.12
N ARG A 245 0.33 2.64 -8.86
CA ARG A 245 0.10 4.01 -8.39
C ARG A 245 0.93 5.02 -9.16
N ALA A 246 2.21 4.76 -9.35
CA ALA A 246 3.10 5.61 -10.14
C ALA A 246 2.69 5.67 -11.62
N MET A 247 2.18 4.57 -12.17
CA MET A 247 1.59 4.53 -13.53
C MET A 247 0.23 5.25 -13.62
N GLY A 248 -0.43 5.55 -12.49
CA GLY A 248 -1.77 6.11 -12.46
C GLY A 248 -2.86 5.12 -12.92
N VAL A 249 -2.61 3.82 -12.77
CA VAL A 249 -3.52 2.74 -13.16
C VAL A 249 -4.31 2.29 -11.92
N PRO A 250 -5.66 2.36 -11.93
CA PRO A 250 -6.48 1.89 -10.82
C PRO A 250 -6.35 0.38 -10.63
N VAL A 251 -6.26 -0.05 -9.36
CA VAL A 251 -6.12 -1.46 -8.99
C VAL A 251 -7.12 -1.83 -7.90
N LEU A 252 -7.89 -2.88 -8.15
CA LEU A 252 -8.73 -3.53 -7.15
C LEU A 252 -8.17 -4.93 -6.86
N GLY A 253 -7.83 -5.21 -5.61
CA GLY A 253 -7.31 -6.49 -5.16
C GLY A 253 -8.35 -7.33 -4.42
N ARG A 254 -8.00 -8.58 -4.12
CA ARG A 254 -8.82 -9.54 -3.37
C ARG A 254 -10.22 -9.75 -3.96
N VAL A 255 -10.35 -9.65 -5.29
CA VAL A 255 -11.59 -9.94 -6.00
C VAL A 255 -11.69 -11.45 -6.21
N ARG A 256 -12.44 -12.13 -5.34
CA ARG A 256 -12.52 -13.60 -5.30
C ARG A 256 -13.15 -14.14 -6.59
N ASP A 257 -12.53 -15.21 -7.12
CA ASP A 257 -13.03 -15.98 -8.27
C ASP A 257 -13.27 -15.16 -9.55
N VAL A 258 -12.65 -13.97 -9.66
CA VAL A 258 -12.87 -13.10 -10.83
C VAL A 258 -12.49 -13.78 -12.13
N ARG A 259 -11.43 -14.59 -12.14
CA ARG A 259 -10.95 -15.31 -13.33
C ARG A 259 -11.91 -16.40 -13.81
N HIS A 260 -12.80 -16.89 -12.96
CA HIS A 260 -13.81 -17.91 -13.30
C HIS A 260 -15.14 -17.30 -13.75
N LYS A 261 -15.39 -16.02 -13.41
CA LYS A 261 -16.66 -15.33 -13.66
C LYS A 261 -16.68 -14.48 -14.90
N LEU A 262 -15.56 -14.37 -15.63
CA LEU A 262 -15.46 -13.56 -16.84
C LEU A 262 -14.70 -14.31 -17.95
N ASN A 263 -14.91 -13.87 -19.18
CA ASN A 263 -14.22 -14.35 -20.36
C ASN A 263 -13.32 -13.25 -20.94
N GLU A 264 -12.31 -13.67 -21.73
CA GLU A 264 -11.47 -12.74 -22.47
C GLU A 264 -12.34 -11.84 -23.35
N GLY A 265 -12.12 -10.53 -23.27
CA GLY A 265 -12.88 -9.55 -24.05
C GLY A 265 -14.20 -9.08 -23.43
N ASP A 266 -14.64 -9.63 -22.30
CA ASP A 266 -15.82 -9.11 -21.58
C ASP A 266 -15.64 -7.64 -21.23
N LEU A 267 -16.69 -6.83 -21.39
CA LEU A 267 -16.68 -5.44 -20.95
C LEU A 267 -16.71 -5.38 -19.43
N ILE A 268 -15.83 -4.57 -18.86
CA ILE A 268 -15.68 -4.37 -17.41
C ILE A 268 -15.75 -2.89 -17.08
N LEU A 269 -16.50 -2.57 -16.03
CA LEU A 269 -16.49 -1.27 -15.37
C LEU A 269 -15.86 -1.44 -13.99
N LEU A 270 -14.73 -0.79 -13.76
CA LEU A 270 -13.99 -0.82 -12.51
C LEU A 270 -14.17 0.48 -11.76
N ASP A 271 -14.80 0.44 -10.60
CA ASP A 271 -14.92 1.58 -9.68
C ASP A 271 -14.22 1.24 -8.35
N VAL A 272 -12.98 1.65 -8.24
CA VAL A 272 -12.18 1.35 -7.04
C VAL A 272 -12.65 2.16 -5.84
N ALA A 273 -13.27 3.33 -6.04
CA ALA A 273 -13.82 4.13 -4.93
C ALA A 273 -14.99 3.43 -4.24
N GLU A 274 -15.81 2.72 -5.02
CA GLU A 274 -16.94 1.93 -4.53
C GLU A 274 -16.55 0.47 -4.22
N ASN A 275 -15.26 0.10 -4.36
CA ASN A 275 -14.77 -1.27 -4.22
C ASN A 275 -15.46 -2.30 -5.14
N THR A 276 -15.94 -1.86 -6.31
CA THR A 276 -16.79 -2.68 -7.18
C THR A 276 -16.22 -2.88 -8.58
N VAL A 277 -16.52 -4.07 -9.11
CA VAL A 277 -16.32 -4.45 -10.52
C VAL A 277 -17.66 -4.91 -11.08
N LEU A 278 -18.09 -4.30 -12.19
CA LEU A 278 -19.23 -4.76 -12.96
C LEU A 278 -18.73 -5.46 -14.23
N ILE A 279 -19.12 -6.72 -14.39
CA ILE A 279 -18.76 -7.57 -15.52
C ILE A 279 -19.97 -7.68 -16.44
N ARG A 280 -19.80 -7.48 -17.74
CA ARG A 280 -20.87 -7.51 -18.75
C ARG A 280 -22.04 -6.59 -18.37
N PRO A 281 -21.79 -5.28 -18.11
CA PRO A 281 -22.83 -4.33 -17.77
C PRO A 281 -23.86 -4.24 -18.92
N GLY A 282 -25.13 -4.06 -18.55
CA GLY A 282 -26.15 -3.70 -19.53
C GLY A 282 -25.90 -2.30 -20.10
N PRO A 283 -26.50 -1.96 -21.26
CA PRO A 283 -26.28 -0.68 -21.96
C PRO A 283 -26.53 0.54 -21.06
N ASP A 284 -27.58 0.50 -20.24
CA ASP A 284 -27.94 1.61 -19.33
C ASP A 284 -26.88 1.83 -18.24
N MET A 285 -26.28 0.73 -17.73
CA MET A 285 -25.22 0.80 -16.72
C MET A 285 -23.91 1.30 -17.32
N ASP A 286 -23.60 0.88 -18.54
CA ASP A 286 -22.42 1.33 -19.27
C ASP A 286 -22.50 2.83 -19.57
N GLU A 287 -23.63 3.31 -20.10
CA GLU A 287 -23.86 4.74 -20.33
C GLU A 287 -23.79 5.57 -19.03
N ALA A 288 -24.40 5.09 -17.95
CA ALA A 288 -24.33 5.76 -16.66
C ALA A 288 -22.89 5.85 -16.13
N PHE A 289 -22.10 4.80 -16.32
CA PHE A 289 -20.69 4.78 -15.92
C PHE A 289 -19.82 5.69 -16.80
N GLU A 290 -20.02 5.70 -18.10
CA GLU A 290 -19.34 6.63 -19.01
C GLU A 290 -19.63 8.08 -18.63
N ASN A 291 -20.90 8.40 -18.32
CA ASN A 291 -21.28 9.72 -17.83
C ASN A 291 -20.58 10.07 -16.50
N LYS A 292 -20.52 9.12 -15.54
CA LYS A 292 -19.79 9.28 -14.27
C LYS A 292 -18.30 9.53 -14.53
N LEU A 293 -17.70 8.80 -15.45
CA LEU A 293 -16.30 8.92 -15.83
C LEU A 293 -16.02 10.30 -16.46
N HIS A 294 -16.88 10.73 -17.39
CA HIS A 294 -16.77 12.03 -18.03
C HIS A 294 -16.91 13.19 -17.04
N VAL A 295 -17.90 13.15 -16.16
CA VAL A 295 -18.09 14.14 -15.08
C VAL A 295 -16.86 14.18 -14.16
N THR A 296 -16.31 13.02 -13.82
CA THR A 296 -15.11 12.92 -12.97
C THR A 296 -13.88 13.53 -13.66
N GLN A 297 -13.70 13.25 -14.95
CA GLN A 297 -12.61 13.84 -15.75
C GLN A 297 -12.77 15.37 -15.88
N LYS A 298 -13.98 15.86 -16.14
CA LYS A 298 -14.27 17.29 -16.20
C LYS A 298 -13.96 17.98 -14.87
N ARG A 299 -14.42 17.40 -13.75
CA ARG A 299 -14.10 17.91 -12.41
C ARG A 299 -12.58 17.93 -12.13
N ARG A 300 -11.86 16.89 -12.53
CA ARG A 300 -10.39 16.87 -12.40
C ARG A 300 -9.73 18.01 -13.19
N ALA A 301 -10.22 18.29 -14.41
CA ALA A 301 -9.73 19.42 -15.21
C ALA A 301 -10.05 20.77 -14.56
N GLU A 302 -11.25 20.94 -13.99
CA GLU A 302 -11.64 22.14 -13.23
C GLU A 302 -10.74 22.33 -11.99
N PHE A 303 -10.45 21.25 -11.24
CA PHE A 303 -9.55 21.31 -10.09
C PHE A 303 -8.11 21.62 -10.52
N ALA A 304 -7.65 21.05 -11.63
CA ALA A 304 -6.32 21.37 -12.18
C ALA A 304 -6.20 22.85 -12.58
N ALA A 305 -7.27 23.47 -13.09
CA ALA A 305 -7.29 24.89 -13.40
C ALA A 305 -7.23 25.78 -12.14
N MET A 306 -7.67 25.28 -10.98
CA MET A 306 -7.59 25.98 -9.71
C MET A 306 -6.28 25.71 -8.94
N ARG A 307 -5.38 24.89 -9.47
CA ARG A 307 -4.14 24.47 -8.83
C ARG A 307 -3.36 25.62 -8.22
N ASP A 308 -3.09 26.64 -9.02
CA ASP A 308 -2.23 27.77 -8.67
C ASP A 308 -2.97 28.90 -7.93
N LEU A 309 -4.29 28.75 -7.74
CA LEU A 309 -5.07 29.72 -6.99
C LEU A 309 -4.91 29.49 -5.48
N PRO A 310 -4.84 30.56 -4.67
CA PRO A 310 -4.75 30.44 -3.22
C PRO A 310 -6.03 29.84 -2.62
N SER A 311 -5.87 29.05 -1.56
CA SER A 311 -6.98 28.48 -0.77
C SER A 311 -7.46 29.51 0.23
N VAL A 312 -8.32 30.44 -0.21
CA VAL A 312 -8.86 31.56 0.58
C VAL A 312 -10.37 31.53 0.49
N THR A 313 -11.05 31.66 1.62
CA THR A 313 -12.51 31.77 1.72
C THR A 313 -13.02 33.09 1.17
N THR A 314 -14.34 33.21 0.93
CA THR A 314 -14.93 34.44 0.40
C THR A 314 -14.80 35.65 1.35
N ASP A 315 -14.71 35.40 2.66
CA ASP A 315 -14.43 36.40 3.72
C ASP A 315 -12.93 36.65 3.93
N GLY A 316 -12.05 36.10 3.10
CA GLY A 316 -10.62 36.39 3.07
C GLY A 316 -9.76 35.55 4.03
N GLN A 317 -10.29 34.48 4.64
CA GLN A 317 -9.52 33.60 5.51
C GLN A 317 -8.68 32.63 4.68
N ARG A 318 -7.37 32.62 4.89
CA ARG A 318 -6.47 31.65 4.27
C ARG A 318 -6.50 30.31 5.01
N VAL A 319 -6.65 29.23 4.27
CA VAL A 319 -6.51 27.85 4.77
C VAL A 319 -5.32 27.21 4.06
N GLU A 320 -4.34 26.74 4.81
CA GLU A 320 -3.19 26.03 4.26
C GLU A 320 -3.62 24.59 3.91
N LEU A 321 -3.50 24.25 2.63
CA LEU A 321 -3.74 22.88 2.13
C LEU A 321 -2.41 22.19 1.93
N MET A 322 -2.10 21.27 2.83
CA MET A 322 -0.91 20.44 2.81
C MET A 322 -1.27 19.02 2.41
N VAL A 323 -0.28 18.21 2.01
CA VAL A 323 -0.52 16.80 1.68
C VAL A 323 0.05 15.86 2.74
N ASN A 324 -0.63 14.71 2.88
CA ASN A 324 -0.08 13.54 3.54
C ASN A 324 0.77 12.77 2.52
N ALA A 325 1.99 12.43 2.90
CA ALA A 325 2.96 11.74 2.10
C ALA A 325 3.59 10.59 2.89
N GLY A 326 3.99 9.53 2.24
CA GLY A 326 4.76 8.43 2.81
C GLY A 326 5.90 8.01 1.91
N LEU A 327 5.87 8.44 0.65
CA LEU A 327 6.83 8.13 -0.39
C LEU A 327 7.45 9.41 -0.96
N ARG A 328 8.61 9.27 -1.59
CA ARG A 328 9.27 10.36 -2.32
C ARG A 328 8.37 10.92 -3.43
N GLU A 329 7.68 10.05 -4.14
CA GLU A 329 6.78 10.36 -5.26
C GLU A 329 5.61 11.25 -4.81
N ASP A 330 5.13 11.09 -3.60
CA ASP A 330 4.08 11.94 -3.03
C ASP A 330 4.57 13.40 -2.89
N ALA A 331 5.86 13.59 -2.55
CA ALA A 331 6.46 14.92 -2.48
C ALA A 331 6.56 15.59 -3.87
N GLN A 332 6.81 14.81 -4.91
CA GLN A 332 6.82 15.30 -6.30
C GLN A 332 5.41 15.70 -6.79
N ALA A 333 4.35 15.11 -6.20
CA ALA A 333 2.98 15.46 -6.54
C ALA A 333 2.54 16.85 -6.03
N LEU A 334 3.30 17.51 -5.14
CA LEU A 334 2.96 18.83 -4.60
C LEU A 334 2.66 19.87 -5.67
N ASP A 335 3.47 19.93 -6.73
CA ASP A 335 3.30 20.86 -7.84
C ASP A 335 2.08 20.51 -8.69
N LEU A 336 1.77 19.22 -8.82
CA LEU A 336 0.62 18.75 -9.62
C LEU A 336 -0.71 19.13 -9.00
N VAL A 337 -0.77 19.17 -7.66
CA VAL A 337 -2.02 19.47 -6.94
C VAL A 337 -2.08 20.91 -6.40
N GLY A 338 -0.98 21.65 -6.43
CA GLY A 338 -0.89 23.01 -5.90
C GLY A 338 -1.07 23.07 -4.38
N ALA A 339 -0.36 22.19 -3.66
CA ALA A 339 -0.37 22.15 -2.20
C ALA A 339 0.69 23.07 -1.59
N ASP A 340 0.40 23.59 -0.39
CA ASP A 340 1.26 24.53 0.34
C ASP A 340 2.49 23.84 0.99
N GLY A 341 2.51 22.50 1.07
CA GLY A 341 3.59 21.71 1.66
C GLY A 341 3.16 20.29 2.05
N ILE A 342 4.00 19.61 2.83
CA ILE A 342 3.72 18.30 3.41
C ILE A 342 3.42 18.48 4.90
N GLY A 343 2.16 18.28 5.29
CA GLY A 343 1.73 18.43 6.70
C GLY A 343 1.89 17.16 7.52
N LEU A 344 2.08 16.02 6.84
CA LEU A 344 2.40 14.75 7.46
C LEU A 344 3.24 13.93 6.49
N PHE A 345 4.53 13.78 6.76
CA PHE A 345 5.35 12.77 6.13
C PHE A 345 5.45 11.55 7.06
N ARG A 346 4.87 10.42 6.62
CA ARG A 346 4.87 9.16 7.35
C ARG A 346 6.19 8.45 7.12
N THR A 347 7.04 8.41 8.14
CA THR A 347 8.38 7.81 8.01
C THR A 347 8.39 6.30 8.15
N GLU A 348 7.32 5.70 8.68
CA GLU A 348 7.22 4.28 8.95
C GLU A 348 7.24 3.41 7.69
N PHE A 349 6.82 3.93 6.54
CA PHE A 349 6.72 3.14 5.31
C PHE A 349 8.04 2.48 4.91
N GLN A 350 9.15 3.22 4.98
CA GLN A 350 10.47 2.66 4.68
C GLN A 350 10.89 1.54 5.65
N PHE A 351 10.35 1.53 6.88
CA PHE A 351 10.62 0.47 7.86
C PHE A 351 9.78 -0.76 7.55
N LEU A 352 8.53 -0.59 7.11
CA LEU A 352 7.61 -1.66 6.77
C LEU A 352 8.04 -2.42 5.50
N VAL A 353 8.61 -1.72 4.51
CA VAL A 353 9.05 -2.32 3.24
C VAL A 353 10.44 -2.95 3.34
N SER A 354 11.27 -2.53 4.29
CA SER A 354 12.63 -3.03 4.43
C SER A 354 12.68 -4.40 5.14
N ALA A 355 13.52 -5.31 4.67
CA ALA A 355 13.77 -6.61 5.30
C ALA A 355 14.58 -6.53 6.60
N THR A 356 15.26 -5.41 6.81
CA THR A 356 16.10 -5.13 7.98
C THR A 356 15.90 -3.68 8.38
N LEU A 357 16.33 -3.33 9.58
CA LEU A 357 16.27 -1.94 10.05
C LEU A 357 16.96 -1.00 9.03
N PRO A 358 16.25 0.00 8.46
CA PRO A 358 16.83 0.92 7.50
C PRO A 358 18.05 1.64 8.07
N GLN A 359 19.18 1.54 7.36
CA GLN A 359 20.41 2.23 7.77
C GLN A 359 20.20 3.74 7.79
N ARG A 360 20.92 4.43 8.69
CA ARG A 360 20.82 5.89 8.85
C ARG A 360 21.03 6.64 7.52
N GLU A 361 21.99 6.21 6.71
CA GLU A 361 22.35 6.81 5.43
C GLU A 361 21.21 6.68 4.40
N LYS A 362 20.48 5.56 4.41
CA LYS A 362 19.30 5.35 3.56
C LYS A 362 18.16 6.27 3.99
N GLN A 363 17.88 6.36 5.29
CA GLN A 363 16.89 7.28 5.84
C GLN A 363 17.24 8.74 5.50
N GLN A 364 18.49 9.15 5.69
CA GLN A 364 18.97 10.50 5.41
C GLN A 364 18.76 10.88 3.93
N ARG A 365 19.06 9.98 2.99
CA ARG A 365 18.83 10.23 1.56
C ARG A 365 17.36 10.47 1.27
N LEU A 366 16.47 9.57 1.73
CA LEU A 366 15.04 9.73 1.53
C LEU A 366 14.53 11.06 2.06
N TYR A 367 14.87 11.42 3.31
CA TYR A 367 14.41 12.68 3.90
C TYR A 367 14.96 13.90 3.16
N LYS A 368 16.20 13.82 2.67
CA LYS A 368 16.80 14.87 1.84
C LYS A 368 16.07 15.01 0.50
N ASP A 369 15.78 13.89 -0.18
CA ASP A 369 15.06 13.89 -1.46
C ASP A 369 13.66 14.48 -1.33
N VAL A 370 12.96 14.17 -0.23
CA VAL A 370 11.64 14.74 0.09
C VAL A 370 11.73 16.26 0.31
N LEU A 371 12.74 16.72 1.06
CA LEU A 371 12.97 18.14 1.30
C LEU A 371 13.37 18.89 0.03
N ASP A 372 14.13 18.25 -0.85
CA ASP A 372 14.54 18.84 -2.12
C ASP A 372 13.36 18.91 -3.11
N ALA A 373 12.50 17.89 -3.15
CA ALA A 373 11.27 17.89 -3.94
C ALA A 373 10.25 18.92 -3.44
N ALA A 374 10.15 19.13 -2.14
CA ALA A 374 9.28 20.15 -1.55
C ALA A 374 9.77 21.59 -1.80
N GLY A 375 11.07 21.78 -2.08
CA GLY A 375 11.70 23.09 -2.26
C GLY A 375 11.67 23.91 -0.97
N ASP A 376 11.08 25.12 -1.04
CA ASP A 376 10.93 26.01 0.12
C ASP A 376 9.66 25.76 0.94
N ARG A 377 8.81 24.83 0.50
CA ARG A 377 7.56 24.49 1.20
C ARG A 377 7.86 23.67 2.46
N PRO A 378 7.08 23.89 3.54
CA PRO A 378 7.28 23.16 4.79
C PRO A 378 6.99 21.67 4.64
N VAL A 379 7.83 20.86 5.31
CA VAL A 379 7.64 19.42 5.47
C VAL A 379 7.64 19.11 6.96
N ILE A 380 6.59 18.43 7.44
CA ILE A 380 6.50 17.94 8.82
C ILE A 380 6.75 16.44 8.81
N PHE A 381 7.87 16.02 9.38
CA PHE A 381 8.21 14.60 9.53
C PHE A 381 7.63 14.06 10.83
N ARG A 382 6.77 13.05 10.72
CA ARG A 382 6.35 12.27 11.89
C ARG A 382 7.46 11.28 12.23
N THR A 383 7.89 11.23 13.50
CA THR A 383 8.80 10.17 13.94
C THR A 383 8.12 8.81 13.77
N VAL A 384 8.93 7.76 13.68
CA VAL A 384 8.47 6.42 13.34
C VAL A 384 7.31 5.95 14.23
N ASP A 385 6.26 5.46 13.58
CA ASP A 385 5.02 4.96 14.17
C ASP A 385 4.87 3.47 13.82
N ILE A 386 5.56 2.60 14.57
CA ILE A 386 5.64 1.15 14.42
C ILE A 386 5.38 0.45 15.75
N GLY A 387 5.15 -0.85 15.72
CA GLY A 387 4.73 -1.66 16.86
C GLY A 387 3.22 -1.85 16.88
N GLY A 388 2.70 -2.62 17.81
CA GLY A 388 1.28 -2.94 17.86
C GLY A 388 0.79 -3.59 16.57
N ASP A 389 -0.15 -2.93 15.88
CA ASP A 389 -0.72 -3.37 14.59
C ASP A 389 0.26 -3.26 13.40
N LYS A 390 1.38 -2.54 13.56
CA LYS A 390 2.44 -2.33 12.56
C LYS A 390 3.74 -3.01 13.00
N ALA A 391 3.66 -4.28 13.37
CA ALA A 391 4.82 -5.05 13.80
C ALA A 391 5.86 -5.19 12.68
N LEU A 392 7.14 -5.04 13.05
CA LEU A 392 8.27 -5.22 12.13
C LEU A 392 8.86 -6.63 12.30
N PRO A 393 8.91 -7.44 11.23
CA PRO A 393 9.39 -8.83 11.32
C PRO A 393 10.79 -8.98 11.94
N TYR A 394 11.68 -8.04 11.64
CA TYR A 394 13.06 -8.06 12.11
C TYR A 394 13.26 -7.49 13.53
N MET A 395 12.21 -6.98 14.17
CA MET A 395 12.24 -6.53 15.58
C MET A 395 11.71 -7.58 16.55
N GLN A 396 11.05 -8.62 16.04
CA GLN A 396 10.63 -9.76 16.84
C GLN A 396 11.87 -10.58 17.21
N ARG A 397 12.19 -10.69 18.48
CA ARG A 397 13.19 -11.63 18.98
C ARG A 397 12.52 -12.95 19.30
N ASP A 398 13.18 -14.06 18.93
CA ASP A 398 12.75 -15.41 19.28
C ASP A 398 12.39 -15.52 20.77
N GLY A 399 11.11 -15.73 21.06
CA GLY A 399 10.64 -16.38 22.28
C GLY A 399 9.95 -15.54 23.35
N ASP A 400 9.85 -14.19 23.26
CA ASP A 400 9.39 -13.39 24.42
C ASP A 400 8.25 -12.36 24.14
N GLU A 401 7.69 -12.26 22.95
CA GLU A 401 6.55 -11.38 22.75
C GLU A 401 5.28 -12.21 22.51
N GLU A 402 4.48 -12.37 23.56
CA GLU A 402 3.07 -12.76 23.44
C GLU A 402 2.39 -11.78 22.50
N LEU A 403 1.60 -12.28 21.55
CA LEU A 403 0.78 -11.45 20.66
C LEU A 403 -0.08 -10.53 21.54
N GLU A 404 0.06 -9.23 21.34
CA GLU A 404 -0.74 -8.25 22.09
C GLU A 404 -2.24 -8.46 21.80
N ASP A 405 -3.04 -8.62 22.83
CA ASP A 405 -4.51 -8.78 22.71
C ASP A 405 -5.17 -7.56 22.04
N ASN A 406 -4.58 -6.38 22.23
CA ASN A 406 -5.06 -5.10 21.69
C ASN A 406 -3.94 -4.32 21.02
N PRO A 407 -3.48 -4.71 19.82
CA PRO A 407 -2.31 -4.11 19.17
C PRO A 407 -2.41 -2.59 18.97
N ALA A 408 -3.61 -2.05 18.69
CA ALA A 408 -3.82 -0.61 18.50
C ALA A 408 -3.57 0.22 19.78
N MET A 409 -3.64 -0.39 20.96
CA MET A 409 -3.37 0.25 22.26
C MET A 409 -2.05 -0.22 22.88
N GLY A 410 -1.27 -1.00 22.16
CA GLY A 410 -0.09 -1.69 22.64
C GLY A 410 1.18 -0.84 22.71
N TRP A 411 2.29 -1.55 22.74
CA TRP A 411 3.63 -0.96 22.82
C TRP A 411 4.11 -0.54 21.42
N SER A 412 3.80 0.70 21.05
CA SER A 412 4.02 1.23 19.70
C SER A 412 4.46 2.69 19.71
N ALA A 413 4.87 3.17 18.55
CA ALA A 413 5.16 4.57 18.25
C ALA A 413 6.14 5.19 19.28
N LEU A 414 5.72 6.29 19.91
CA LEU A 414 6.57 7.01 20.86
C LEU A 414 6.93 6.17 22.09
N ARG A 415 6.03 5.32 22.59
CA ARG A 415 6.28 4.43 23.73
C ARG A 415 7.45 3.50 23.44
N LEU A 416 7.40 2.82 22.30
CA LEU A 416 8.46 1.97 21.79
C LEU A 416 9.77 2.75 21.59
N ALA A 417 9.67 3.95 21.00
CA ALA A 417 10.82 4.78 20.66
C ALA A 417 11.55 5.33 21.90
N LEU A 418 10.86 5.56 23.01
CA LEU A 418 11.46 5.98 24.28
C LEU A 418 12.11 4.82 25.02
N ASP A 419 11.50 3.64 24.99
CA ASP A 419 12.05 2.43 25.63
C ASP A 419 13.23 1.84 24.84
N ARG A 420 13.18 1.92 23.50
CA ARG A 420 14.24 1.49 22.57
C ARG A 420 14.83 2.68 21.82
N ASP A 421 15.50 3.56 22.53
CA ASP A 421 15.98 4.86 22.06
C ASP A 421 16.95 4.83 20.87
N GLY A 422 17.57 3.68 20.59
CA GLY A 422 18.50 3.48 19.47
C GLY A 422 17.85 3.75 18.12
N LEU A 423 16.58 3.35 17.93
CA LEU A 423 15.81 3.59 16.72
C LEU A 423 15.59 5.10 16.51
N MET A 424 15.09 5.77 17.52
CA MET A 424 14.81 7.20 17.46
C MET A 424 16.09 8.03 17.35
N LYS A 425 17.20 7.63 17.99
CA LYS A 425 18.52 8.27 17.83
C LYS A 425 19.01 8.20 16.39
N ALA A 426 18.89 7.03 15.74
CA ALA A 426 19.28 6.86 14.35
C ALA A 426 18.42 7.73 13.41
N GLN A 427 17.11 7.74 13.59
CA GLN A 427 16.18 8.56 12.83
C GLN A 427 16.41 10.05 13.05
N ALA A 428 16.59 10.50 14.29
CA ALA A 428 16.86 11.90 14.62
C ALA A 428 18.12 12.41 13.92
N ARG A 429 19.22 11.62 13.94
CA ARG A 429 20.45 11.97 13.19
C ARG A 429 20.21 12.08 11.70
N ALA A 430 19.46 11.14 11.11
CA ALA A 430 19.15 11.13 9.69
C ALA A 430 18.33 12.39 9.30
N LEU A 431 17.31 12.77 10.08
CA LEU A 431 16.49 13.96 9.87
C LEU A 431 17.31 15.26 10.01
N LEU A 432 18.14 15.36 11.07
CA LEU A 432 19.00 16.52 11.30
C LEU A 432 20.03 16.72 10.19
N GLU A 433 20.68 15.67 9.73
CA GLU A 433 21.67 15.74 8.64
C GLU A 433 20.99 16.03 7.28
N ALA A 434 19.81 15.43 7.02
CA ALA A 434 19.05 15.67 5.77
C ALA A 434 18.57 17.12 5.65
N SER A 435 18.23 17.75 6.77
CA SER A 435 17.69 19.11 6.83
C SER A 435 18.75 20.20 6.98
N ALA A 436 20.03 19.88 6.72
CA ALA A 436 21.12 20.84 6.85
C ALA A 436 20.86 22.11 6.03
N GLY A 437 20.87 23.27 6.68
CA GLY A 437 20.60 24.58 6.07
C GLY A 437 19.12 24.89 5.78
N LYS A 438 18.18 24.03 6.19
CA LYS A 438 16.73 24.21 6.10
C LYS A 438 16.09 24.25 7.50
N VAL A 439 14.81 24.54 7.59
CA VAL A 439 14.02 24.37 8.81
C VAL A 439 13.52 22.93 8.86
N LEU A 440 13.77 22.24 9.98
CA LEU A 440 13.28 20.90 10.24
C LEU A 440 12.04 20.98 11.13
N ASN A 441 10.92 20.39 10.70
CA ASN A 441 9.73 20.24 11.56
C ASN A 441 9.57 18.75 11.90
N ILE A 442 9.58 18.42 13.18
CA ILE A 442 9.41 17.06 13.72
C ILE A 442 8.11 17.00 14.50
N MET A 443 7.35 15.94 14.31
CA MET A 443 6.11 15.68 15.01
C MET A 443 6.16 14.30 15.67
N PHE A 444 5.85 14.23 16.97
CA PHE A 444 5.81 13.01 17.73
C PHE A 444 4.39 12.42 17.75
N PRO A 445 4.19 11.16 17.30
CA PRO A 445 2.90 10.46 17.34
C PRO A 445 2.60 9.93 18.73
N MET A 446 1.35 9.59 19.01
CA MET A 446 0.88 8.85 20.20
C MET A 446 1.28 9.48 21.53
N VAL A 447 1.47 10.80 21.56
CA VAL A 447 1.76 11.52 22.82
C VAL A 447 0.53 11.47 23.72
N SER A 448 0.70 10.94 24.93
CA SER A 448 -0.37 10.85 25.93
C SER A 448 -0.15 11.83 27.10
N GLU A 449 1.11 12.09 27.44
CA GLU A 449 1.52 12.95 28.54
C GLU A 449 2.63 13.93 28.13
N PRO A 450 2.70 15.14 28.73
CA PRO A 450 3.74 16.14 28.39
C PRO A 450 5.17 15.63 28.57
N TRP A 451 5.43 14.77 29.55
CA TRP A 451 6.77 14.25 29.81
C TRP A 451 7.28 13.34 28.67
N GLU A 452 6.38 12.61 27.98
CA GLU A 452 6.74 11.78 26.81
C GLU A 452 7.23 12.68 25.66
N TYR A 453 6.53 13.78 25.43
CA TYR A 453 6.94 14.79 24.45
C TYR A 453 8.30 15.41 24.81
N GLU A 454 8.50 15.78 26.08
CA GLU A 454 9.75 16.37 26.54
C GLU A 454 10.91 15.37 26.37
N ALA A 455 10.73 14.12 26.78
CA ALA A 455 11.74 13.08 26.63
C ALA A 455 12.13 12.86 25.17
N ALA A 456 11.14 12.83 24.26
CA ALA A 456 11.38 12.69 22.82
C ALA A 456 12.14 13.90 22.25
N ARG A 457 11.71 15.12 22.58
CA ARG A 457 12.40 16.36 22.18
C ARG A 457 13.84 16.37 22.67
N ASP A 458 14.06 16.08 23.94
CA ASP A 458 15.39 16.09 24.55
C ASP A 458 16.30 15.04 23.90
N LEU A 459 15.76 13.88 23.52
CA LEU A 459 16.50 12.88 22.77
C LEU A 459 16.98 13.42 21.41
N VAL A 460 16.12 14.14 20.67
CA VAL A 460 16.51 14.77 19.39
C VAL A 460 17.55 15.87 19.64
N GLU A 461 17.37 16.72 20.66
CA GLU A 461 18.31 17.79 20.99
C GLU A 461 19.70 17.23 21.37
N HIS A 462 19.78 16.13 22.14
CA HIS A 462 21.04 15.46 22.42
C HIS A 462 21.74 14.95 21.13
N GLN A 463 20.96 14.47 20.14
CA GLN A 463 21.54 14.08 18.85
C GLN A 463 22.03 15.30 18.06
N ARG A 464 21.33 16.43 18.14
CA ARG A 464 21.75 17.71 17.52
C ARG A 464 23.07 18.21 18.11
N GLU A 465 23.21 18.20 19.43
CA GLU A 465 24.44 18.55 20.13
C GLU A 465 25.60 17.61 19.76
N TRP A 466 25.31 16.30 19.69
CA TRP A 466 26.30 15.32 19.27
C TRP A 466 26.82 15.57 17.85
N LEU A 467 25.93 15.84 16.89
CA LEU A 467 26.27 16.17 15.51
C LEU A 467 27.08 17.48 15.43
N GLN A 468 26.72 18.49 16.24
CA GLN A 468 27.44 19.75 16.33
C GLN A 468 28.88 19.53 16.81
N GLY A 469 29.06 18.71 17.85
CA GLY A 469 30.38 18.31 18.34
C GLY A 469 31.25 17.60 17.27
N HIS A 470 30.60 16.90 16.35
CA HIS A 470 31.24 16.22 15.21
C HIS A 470 31.36 17.10 13.95
N ARG A 471 31.11 18.39 14.07
CA ARG A 471 31.20 19.41 12.98
C ARG A 471 30.33 19.08 11.77
N LYS A 472 29.20 18.41 11.98
CA LYS A 472 28.21 18.16 10.92
C LYS A 472 27.39 19.41 10.63
N LYS A 473 26.93 19.56 9.40
CA LYS A 473 25.98 20.62 9.04
C LYS A 473 24.63 20.32 9.65
N LEU A 474 24.00 21.34 10.22
CA LEU A 474 22.73 21.24 10.95
C LEU A 474 21.63 22.06 10.28
N PRO A 475 20.33 21.81 10.60
CA PRO A 475 19.25 22.68 10.21
C PRO A 475 19.40 24.07 10.82
N ILE A 476 18.81 25.09 10.17
CA ILE A 476 18.79 26.49 10.64
C ILE A 476 17.99 26.57 11.93
N ALA A 477 16.87 25.85 11.99
CA ALA A 477 16.01 25.73 13.16
C ALA A 477 15.33 24.36 13.18
N VAL A 478 15.01 23.87 14.37
CA VAL A 478 14.16 22.69 14.56
C VAL A 478 12.89 23.14 15.26
N LYS A 479 11.74 22.76 14.71
CA LYS A 479 10.42 22.97 15.28
C LYS A 479 9.83 21.64 15.71
N TYR A 480 9.29 21.60 16.90
CA TYR A 480 8.76 20.40 17.51
C TYR A 480 7.25 20.48 17.71
N GLY A 481 6.53 19.51 17.21
CA GLY A 481 5.09 19.38 17.41
C GLY A 481 4.70 18.05 18.01
N ALA A 482 3.48 17.99 18.53
CA ALA A 482 2.86 16.77 19.00
C ALA A 482 1.66 16.41 18.11
N MET A 483 1.41 15.11 17.92
CA MET A 483 0.17 14.64 17.35
C MET A 483 -0.84 14.38 18.46
N LEU A 484 -1.96 15.09 18.41
CA LEU A 484 -3.08 14.87 19.32
C LEU A 484 -3.99 13.80 18.71
N GLU A 485 -3.82 12.60 19.16
CA GLU A 485 -4.61 11.42 18.75
C GLU A 485 -4.99 10.55 19.93
N VAL A 486 -4.34 10.71 21.09
CA VAL A 486 -4.74 10.11 22.36
C VAL A 486 -5.57 11.12 23.15
N PRO A 487 -6.84 10.82 23.51
CA PRO A 487 -7.73 11.78 24.19
C PRO A 487 -7.19 12.33 25.50
N ALA A 488 -6.37 11.56 26.23
CA ALA A 488 -5.76 11.96 27.49
C ALA A 488 -4.92 13.25 27.34
N LEU A 489 -4.23 13.43 26.21
CA LEU A 489 -3.42 14.63 25.96
C LEU A 489 -4.25 15.91 25.97
N ALA A 490 -5.53 15.83 25.59
CA ALA A 490 -6.42 17.00 25.58
C ALA A 490 -6.76 17.52 26.99
N GLU A 491 -6.61 16.70 28.02
CA GLU A 491 -6.86 17.09 29.42
C GLU A 491 -5.68 17.85 30.06
N VAL A 492 -4.52 17.82 29.40
CA VAL A 492 -3.26 18.44 29.88
C VAL A 492 -2.65 19.42 28.87
N LEU A 493 -3.48 19.97 27.98
CA LEU A 493 -3.03 20.90 26.92
C LEU A 493 -2.39 22.17 27.49
N ASP A 494 -2.87 22.68 28.62
CA ASP A 494 -2.29 23.85 29.31
C ASP A 494 -0.82 23.62 29.71
N LEU A 495 -0.45 22.38 29.99
CA LEU A 495 0.92 21.99 30.28
C LEU A 495 1.75 21.75 29.02
N LEU A 496 1.15 21.26 27.94
CA LEU A 496 1.85 20.93 26.70
C LEU A 496 2.05 22.15 25.79
N LEU A 497 1.00 22.95 25.56
CA LEU A 497 0.99 24.01 24.54
C LEU A 497 2.12 25.05 24.72
N PRO A 498 2.55 25.43 25.94
CA PRO A 498 3.71 26.31 26.09
C PRO A 498 5.05 25.73 25.62
N ARG A 499 5.10 24.44 25.31
CA ARG A 499 6.32 23.68 25.00
C ARG A 499 6.44 23.25 23.54
N VAL A 500 5.35 23.34 22.77
CA VAL A 500 5.29 22.90 21.38
C VAL A 500 5.27 24.09 20.41
N ASP A 501 5.87 23.92 19.24
CA ASP A 501 5.81 24.92 18.16
C ASP A 501 4.50 24.81 17.33
N PHE A 502 3.88 23.62 17.32
CA PHE A 502 2.61 23.36 16.63
C PHE A 502 1.95 22.09 17.17
N LEU A 503 0.63 21.98 16.95
CA LEU A 503 -0.15 20.78 17.24
C LEU A 503 -0.80 20.26 15.96
N SER A 504 -0.81 18.95 15.76
CA SER A 504 -1.53 18.31 14.65
C SER A 504 -2.50 17.27 15.18
N ILE A 505 -3.74 17.30 14.72
CA ILE A 505 -4.78 16.39 15.19
C ILE A 505 -4.85 15.18 14.26
N GLY A 506 -4.57 13.98 14.79
CA GLY A 506 -4.68 12.70 14.11
C GLY A 506 -6.10 12.13 14.25
N THR A 507 -7.05 12.61 13.45
CA THR A 507 -8.49 12.28 13.63
C THR A 507 -8.83 10.81 13.52
N ASN A 508 -8.04 10.01 12.82
CA ASN A 508 -8.30 8.57 12.66
C ASN A 508 -8.17 7.82 14.00
N ASP A 509 -7.01 7.96 14.63
CA ASP A 509 -6.72 7.30 15.91
C ASP A 509 -7.45 8.00 17.06
N LEU A 510 -7.59 9.34 17.00
CA LEU A 510 -8.43 10.08 17.94
C LEU A 510 -9.86 9.54 17.99
N THR A 511 -10.50 9.31 16.84
CA THR A 511 -11.86 8.78 16.78
C THR A 511 -11.92 7.38 17.35
N GLN A 512 -10.98 6.52 17.00
CA GLN A 512 -10.86 5.17 17.53
C GLN A 512 -10.80 5.14 19.06
N PHE A 513 -9.92 5.95 19.64
CA PHE A 513 -9.74 5.99 21.10
C PHE A 513 -10.86 6.72 21.83
N LEU A 514 -11.42 7.79 21.23
CA LEU A 514 -12.51 8.55 21.83
C LEU A 514 -13.80 7.72 21.94
N PHE A 515 -14.07 6.87 20.96
CA PHE A 515 -15.25 5.97 20.95
C PHE A 515 -14.92 4.55 21.41
N ALA A 516 -13.68 4.23 21.76
CA ALA A 516 -13.24 2.87 22.08
C ALA A 516 -13.69 1.85 21.01
N ALA A 517 -13.54 2.23 19.73
CA ALA A 517 -14.03 1.45 18.59
C ALA A 517 -12.90 1.23 17.59
N ASP A 518 -12.55 -0.03 17.34
CA ASP A 518 -11.55 -0.39 16.36
C ASP A 518 -12.03 -0.01 14.94
N ARG A 519 -11.31 0.90 14.29
CA ARG A 519 -11.59 1.37 12.93
C ARG A 519 -11.41 0.28 11.87
N ALA A 520 -10.62 -0.75 12.14
CA ALA A 520 -10.43 -1.88 11.24
C ALA A 520 -11.56 -2.91 11.33
N HIS A 521 -12.41 -2.82 12.37
CA HIS A 521 -13.52 -3.76 12.55
C HIS A 521 -14.67 -3.45 11.58
N PRO A 522 -15.07 -4.37 10.68
CA PRO A 522 -16.02 -4.08 9.60
C PRO A 522 -17.39 -3.54 10.03
N LYS A 523 -17.86 -3.92 11.23
CA LYS A 523 -19.16 -3.48 11.78
C LYS A 523 -19.09 -2.17 12.56
N LEU A 524 -17.89 -1.67 12.87
CA LEU A 524 -17.67 -0.47 13.67
C LEU A 524 -17.13 0.69 12.84
N ALA A 525 -16.44 0.42 11.72
CA ALA A 525 -15.80 1.41 10.87
C ALA A 525 -16.74 2.52 10.39
N GLU A 526 -18.00 2.18 10.10
CA GLU A 526 -19.02 3.12 9.62
C GLU A 526 -19.99 3.58 10.72
N ARG A 527 -19.82 3.11 11.96
CA ARG A 527 -20.78 3.38 13.05
C ARG A 527 -20.65 4.77 13.63
N TYR A 528 -19.45 5.33 13.63
CA TYR A 528 -19.13 6.61 14.25
C TYR A 528 -18.73 7.63 13.19
N ASP A 529 -19.56 8.67 13.10
CA ASP A 529 -19.35 9.78 12.17
C ASP A 529 -18.36 10.80 12.74
N TRP A 530 -17.45 11.28 11.92
CA TRP A 530 -16.53 12.36 12.27
C TRP A 530 -17.27 13.69 12.58
N LEU A 531 -18.48 13.89 12.05
CA LEU A 531 -19.32 15.04 12.36
C LEU A 531 -20.18 14.82 13.63
N SER A 532 -19.93 13.77 14.40
CA SER A 532 -20.63 13.57 15.66
C SER A 532 -20.37 14.74 16.62
N ILE A 533 -21.40 15.09 17.41
CA ILE A 533 -21.31 16.18 18.38
C ILE A 533 -20.17 15.96 19.39
N ALA A 534 -19.86 14.71 19.74
CA ALA A 534 -18.77 14.38 20.65
C ALA A 534 -17.42 14.79 20.08
N ILE A 535 -17.13 14.46 18.81
CA ILE A 535 -15.90 14.85 18.14
C ILE A 535 -15.83 16.37 17.96
N LEU A 536 -16.90 16.99 17.45
CA LEU A 536 -16.90 18.45 17.20
C LEU A 536 -16.70 19.24 18.50
N ARG A 537 -17.31 18.86 19.61
CA ARG A 537 -17.08 19.49 20.93
C ARG A 537 -15.66 19.27 21.43
N PHE A 538 -15.11 18.08 21.22
CA PHE A 538 -13.74 17.79 21.58
C PHE A 538 -12.78 18.68 20.79
N LEU A 539 -12.95 18.77 19.48
CA LEU A 539 -12.11 19.59 18.59
C LEU A 539 -12.25 21.08 18.90
N ASP A 540 -13.46 21.60 19.16
CA ASP A 540 -13.68 23.00 19.56
C ASP A 540 -12.88 23.35 20.81
N ARG A 541 -12.92 22.50 21.84
CA ARG A 541 -12.14 22.68 23.07
C ARG A 541 -10.63 22.74 22.80
N VAL A 542 -10.13 21.82 21.97
CA VAL A 542 -8.71 21.78 21.58
C VAL A 542 -8.31 23.02 20.81
N VAL A 543 -9.10 23.43 19.81
CA VAL A 543 -8.80 24.63 19.00
C VAL A 543 -8.78 25.87 19.86
N ARG A 544 -9.75 26.05 20.75
CA ARG A 544 -9.78 27.22 21.69
C ARG A 544 -8.54 27.24 22.59
N ALA A 545 -8.09 26.10 23.09
CA ALA A 545 -6.87 26.03 23.89
C ALA A 545 -5.65 26.44 23.07
N CYS A 546 -5.52 25.95 21.84
CA CYS A 546 -4.43 26.30 20.93
C CYS A 546 -4.42 27.79 20.58
N VAL A 547 -5.60 28.39 20.31
CA VAL A 547 -5.74 29.82 20.04
C VAL A 547 -5.32 30.65 21.27
N ALA A 548 -5.75 30.29 22.48
CA ALA A 548 -5.40 30.96 23.72
C ALA A 548 -3.88 30.96 23.98
N HIS A 549 -3.17 29.92 23.58
CA HIS A 549 -1.72 29.79 23.71
C HIS A 549 -0.94 30.24 22.46
N GLN A 550 -1.62 30.68 21.41
CA GLN A 550 -1.03 31.11 20.14
C GLN A 550 -0.23 29.98 19.46
N VAL A 551 -0.63 28.73 19.64
CA VAL A 551 -0.02 27.56 19.02
C VAL A 551 -0.79 27.21 17.74
N PRO A 552 -0.12 27.14 16.56
CA PRO A 552 -0.74 26.70 15.33
C PRO A 552 -1.28 25.27 15.45
N VAL A 553 -2.55 25.08 15.08
CA VAL A 553 -3.19 23.76 15.06
C VAL A 553 -3.63 23.37 13.65
N GLY A 554 -3.37 22.13 13.28
CA GLY A 554 -3.80 21.52 12.01
C GLY A 554 -4.43 20.16 12.20
N VAL A 555 -4.98 19.62 11.13
CA VAL A 555 -5.52 18.24 11.05
C VAL A 555 -4.76 17.47 9.99
N CYS A 556 -4.35 16.24 10.29
CA CYS A 556 -3.67 15.35 9.35
C CYS A 556 -4.38 14.01 9.15
N GLY A 557 -5.51 13.77 9.82
CA GLY A 557 -6.35 12.61 9.59
C GLY A 557 -7.23 12.75 8.34
N GLU A 558 -7.88 11.66 7.96
CA GLU A 558 -8.71 11.58 6.74
C GLU A 558 -9.93 12.51 6.75
N MET A 559 -10.40 12.90 7.94
CA MET A 559 -11.47 13.87 8.12
C MET A 559 -11.24 15.15 7.32
N GLY A 560 -10.01 15.67 7.30
CA GLY A 560 -9.65 16.89 6.56
C GLY A 560 -9.77 16.78 5.03
N GLY A 561 -9.76 15.55 4.49
CA GLY A 561 -9.84 15.28 3.06
C GLY A 561 -11.27 15.19 2.50
N ARG A 562 -12.29 15.15 3.35
CA ARG A 562 -13.70 15.15 2.96
C ARG A 562 -14.25 16.58 3.02
N THR A 563 -14.96 17.00 1.97
CA THR A 563 -15.35 18.41 1.81
C THR A 563 -16.27 18.92 2.92
N LEU A 564 -17.23 18.12 3.37
CA LEU A 564 -18.18 18.51 4.43
C LEU A 564 -17.49 18.59 5.79
N GLU A 565 -16.67 17.58 6.09
CA GLU A 565 -15.90 17.54 7.34
C GLU A 565 -14.82 18.63 7.37
N ALA A 566 -14.16 18.90 6.24
CA ALA A 566 -13.22 20.00 6.11
C ALA A 566 -13.90 21.36 6.35
N MET A 567 -15.13 21.54 5.85
CA MET A 567 -15.93 22.74 6.09
C MET A 567 -16.22 22.91 7.59
N ALA A 568 -16.63 21.84 8.28
CA ALA A 568 -16.84 21.88 9.74
C ALA A 568 -15.54 22.22 10.51
N LEU A 569 -14.40 21.64 10.11
CA LEU A 569 -13.10 21.95 10.70
C LEU A 569 -12.72 23.43 10.54
N ILE A 570 -13.00 24.02 9.36
CA ILE A 570 -12.77 25.44 9.10
C ILE A 570 -13.69 26.31 9.98
N GLY A 571 -14.95 25.92 10.13
CA GLY A 571 -15.91 26.57 11.05
C GLY A 571 -15.44 26.54 12.51
N LEU A 572 -14.80 25.48 12.95
CA LEU A 572 -14.18 25.37 14.28
C LEU A 572 -12.91 26.23 14.44
N GLY A 573 -12.39 26.84 13.36
CA GLY A 573 -11.21 27.68 13.41
C GLY A 573 -9.91 27.02 12.95
N ILE A 574 -9.94 25.78 12.47
CA ILE A 574 -8.75 25.12 11.91
C ILE A 574 -8.39 25.76 10.57
N ARG A 575 -7.11 26.09 10.37
CA ARG A 575 -6.61 26.78 9.18
C ARG A 575 -5.47 26.02 8.47
N ARG A 576 -5.19 24.80 8.90
CA ARG A 576 -4.20 23.91 8.26
C ARG A 576 -4.78 22.51 8.14
N LEU A 577 -4.94 22.04 6.90
CA LEU A 577 -5.45 20.71 6.58
C LEU A 577 -4.38 19.94 5.80
N SER A 578 -3.93 18.82 6.34
CA SER A 578 -3.03 17.88 5.65
C SER A 578 -3.84 16.68 5.18
N ILE A 579 -3.97 16.54 3.87
CA ILE A 579 -4.94 15.65 3.21
C ILE A 579 -4.27 14.84 2.09
N THR A 580 -4.98 13.87 1.54
CA THR A 580 -4.45 13.14 0.38
C THR A 580 -4.34 14.06 -0.84
N PRO A 581 -3.35 13.86 -1.74
CA PRO A 581 -3.23 14.67 -2.96
C PRO A 581 -4.52 14.75 -3.78
N ALA A 582 -5.29 13.64 -3.84
CA ALA A 582 -6.56 13.58 -4.56
C ALA A 582 -7.65 14.50 -3.97
N SER A 583 -7.60 14.79 -2.67
CA SER A 583 -8.56 15.64 -1.97
C SER A 583 -8.27 17.14 -2.08
N VAL A 584 -7.06 17.53 -2.51
CA VAL A 584 -6.66 18.95 -2.55
C VAL A 584 -7.57 19.77 -3.46
N GLY A 585 -7.87 19.30 -4.67
CA GLY A 585 -8.74 19.99 -5.62
C GLY A 585 -10.16 20.21 -5.09
N PRO A 586 -10.89 19.16 -4.68
CA PRO A 586 -12.23 19.28 -4.10
C PRO A 586 -12.30 20.19 -2.88
N VAL A 587 -11.36 20.03 -1.94
CA VAL A 587 -11.33 20.84 -0.71
C VAL A 587 -10.98 22.31 -1.03
N LYS A 588 -10.04 22.56 -1.96
CA LYS A 588 -9.73 23.93 -2.42
C LYS A 588 -10.94 24.60 -3.06
N ALA A 589 -11.70 23.88 -3.90
CA ALA A 589 -12.92 24.38 -4.50
C ALA A 589 -13.97 24.74 -3.46
N MET A 590 -14.17 23.91 -2.46
CA MET A 590 -15.06 24.16 -1.32
C MET A 590 -14.62 25.39 -0.53
N ILE A 591 -13.35 25.49 -0.13
CA ILE A 591 -12.81 26.64 0.61
C ILE A 591 -13.09 27.95 -0.12
N ARG A 592 -12.89 27.98 -1.42
CA ARG A 592 -13.09 29.18 -2.23
C ARG A 592 -14.57 29.58 -2.41
N ALA A 593 -15.49 28.69 -2.07
CA ALA A 593 -16.94 28.90 -2.17
C ALA A 593 -17.62 29.26 -0.84
N ILE A 594 -16.95 29.06 0.30
CA ILE A 594 -17.54 29.28 1.62
C ILE A 594 -17.14 30.62 2.23
N ASP A 595 -17.98 31.12 3.14
CA ASP A 595 -17.70 32.19 4.07
C ASP A 595 -17.50 31.58 5.47
N ALA A 596 -16.26 31.66 5.98
CA ALA A 596 -15.91 31.02 7.25
C ALA A 596 -16.59 31.67 8.47
N THR A 597 -17.06 32.89 8.34
CA THR A 597 -17.78 33.58 9.44
C THR A 597 -19.24 33.11 9.59
N GLN A 598 -19.77 32.38 8.59
CA GLN A 598 -21.12 31.87 8.60
C GLN A 598 -21.18 30.38 9.04
N LEU A 599 -20.04 29.75 9.26
CA LEU A 599 -19.93 28.37 9.71
C LEU A 599 -19.84 28.27 11.24
#